data_c75400b22e5d3d4a6b989da42fe374d8
#
_entry.id   c75400b22e5d3d4a6b989da42fe374d8
#
_cell.length_a   1.000
_cell.length_b   1.000
_cell.length_c   1.000
_cell.angle_alpha   90.00
_cell.angle_beta   90.00
_cell.angle_gamma   90.00
#
_symmetry.space_group_name_H-M   'P 1'
#
loop_
_entity.id
_entity.type
_entity.pdbx_description
1 polymer ?
#
loop_
_entity_poly.entity_id
_entity_poly.type
_entity_poly.pdbx_seq_one_letter_code
_entity_poly.pdbx_strand_id
1 'polypeptide(L)'
;MPQSLAKVYLHIIFSTKGRVSFVKQDFKHKMESYLIKIGNDLGSYTVSIYLNPDHLHWLCTLSRTITIADFLNKVKSNSSKFGKTLISADFAWQNGYGVFSVSQSKLETVKTYVLNQETHHQKISFQDEFRRFLNEYQIEYDEEFVWD
;
A
#
# COMPACT_ATOMS: atom_id res chain seq x y z
N MET A 1 -14.15 -17.21 -28.71
CA MET A 1 -14.28 -16.27 -27.58
C MET A 1 -13.14 -15.26 -27.61
N PRO A 2 -13.44 -13.99 -27.59
CA PRO A 2 -12.38 -12.99 -27.50
C PRO A 2 -11.65 -13.06 -26.15
N GLN A 3 -10.38 -12.70 -26.15
CA GLN A 3 -9.57 -12.63 -24.95
C GLN A 3 -9.28 -11.16 -24.63
N SER A 4 -9.48 -10.77 -23.38
CA SER A 4 -9.08 -9.46 -22.88
C SER A 4 -7.86 -9.63 -22.00
N LEU A 5 -6.72 -9.20 -22.49
CA LEU A 5 -5.42 -9.48 -21.87
C LEU A 5 -4.83 -8.18 -21.29
N ALA A 6 -4.53 -8.20 -20.00
CA ALA A 6 -3.97 -7.05 -19.31
C ALA A 6 -2.99 -7.48 -18.21
N LYS A 7 -1.98 -6.66 -17.99
CA LYS A 7 -1.07 -6.80 -16.85
C LYS A 7 -0.71 -5.39 -16.38
N VAL A 8 -1.25 -5.01 -15.24
CA VAL A 8 -1.02 -3.69 -14.65
C VAL A 8 -0.45 -3.89 -13.25
N TYR A 9 0.73 -3.35 -12.98
CA TYR A 9 1.34 -3.37 -11.66
C TYR A 9 1.18 -2.02 -10.99
N LEU A 10 0.85 -2.04 -9.71
CA LEU A 10 0.72 -0.87 -8.87
C LEU A 10 1.61 -0.98 -7.65
N HIS A 11 2.29 0.12 -7.33
CA HIS A 11 2.94 0.31 -6.04
C HIS A 11 2.02 1.19 -5.20
N ILE A 12 1.44 0.59 -4.17
CA ILE A 12 0.45 1.22 -3.29
C ILE A 12 1.13 1.63 -2.00
N ILE A 13 0.90 2.87 -1.56
CA ILE A 13 1.47 3.40 -0.32
C ILE A 13 0.36 4.12 0.44
N PHE A 14 0.15 3.76 1.70
CA PHE A 14 -0.68 4.55 2.60
C PHE A 14 -0.23 4.34 4.05
N SER A 15 -0.55 5.31 4.89
CA SER A 15 -0.18 5.29 6.30
C SER A 15 -1.36 4.96 7.20
N THR A 16 -1.07 4.71 8.45
CA THR A 16 -2.07 4.78 9.51
C THR A 16 -2.52 6.24 9.67
N LYS A 17 -3.70 6.43 10.22
CA LYS A 17 -4.23 7.77 10.48
C LYS A 17 -3.31 8.50 11.46
N GLY A 18 -2.90 9.72 11.06
CA GLY A 18 -1.97 10.52 11.86
C GLY A 18 -0.58 9.91 11.99
N ARG A 19 -0.26 8.88 11.21
CA ARG A 19 1.01 8.13 11.24
C ARG A 19 1.31 7.54 12.63
N VAL A 20 0.28 7.14 13.36
CA VAL A 20 0.44 6.46 14.65
C VAL A 20 1.06 5.08 14.40
N SER A 21 2.10 4.75 15.15
CA SER A 21 2.79 3.47 15.04
C SER A 21 1.98 2.34 15.70
N PHE A 22 0.84 1.98 15.11
CA PHE A 22 -0.06 0.95 15.61
C PHE A 22 0.49 -0.47 15.44
N VAL A 23 1.22 -0.72 14.35
CA VAL A 23 1.55 -2.09 13.95
C VAL A 23 2.87 -2.50 14.58
N LYS A 24 2.77 -3.33 15.62
CA LYS A 24 3.93 -3.97 16.25
C LYS A 24 4.32 -5.21 15.48
N GLN A 25 5.53 -5.68 15.69
CA GLN A 25 6.10 -6.85 15.01
C GLN A 25 5.18 -8.09 15.13
N ASP A 26 4.51 -8.26 16.25
CA ASP A 26 3.63 -9.41 16.49
C ASP A 26 2.41 -9.44 15.55
N PHE A 27 1.97 -8.28 15.05
CA PHE A 27 0.77 -8.17 14.21
C PHE A 27 1.08 -7.98 12.73
N LYS A 28 2.33 -7.67 12.40
CA LYS A 28 2.76 -7.33 11.05
C LYS A 28 2.35 -8.40 10.03
N HIS A 29 2.76 -9.64 10.25
CA HIS A 29 2.50 -10.71 9.28
C HIS A 29 1.03 -11.08 9.18
N LYS A 30 0.29 -10.99 10.27
CA LYS A 30 -1.16 -11.25 10.25
C LYS A 30 -1.90 -10.22 9.41
N MET A 31 -1.55 -8.94 9.55
CA MET A 31 -2.15 -7.87 8.74
C MET A 31 -1.73 -7.97 7.27
N GLU A 32 -0.46 -8.24 7.00
CA GLU A 32 0.03 -8.46 5.64
C GLU A 32 -0.73 -9.60 4.95
N SER A 33 -0.88 -10.73 5.64
CA SER A 33 -1.60 -11.89 5.11
C SER A 33 -3.08 -11.59 4.84
N TYR A 34 -3.70 -10.82 5.72
CA TYR A 34 -5.09 -10.39 5.55
C TYR A 34 -5.26 -9.50 4.32
N LEU A 35 -4.37 -8.54 4.13
CA LEU A 35 -4.37 -7.66 2.96
C LEU A 35 -4.19 -8.45 1.65
N ILE A 36 -3.25 -9.39 1.64
CA ILE A 36 -3.00 -10.26 0.49
C ILE A 36 -4.27 -11.06 0.14
N LYS A 37 -4.95 -11.61 1.15
CA LYS A 37 -6.18 -12.37 0.97
C LYS A 37 -7.28 -11.51 0.34
N ILE A 38 -7.49 -10.29 0.84
CA ILE A 38 -8.48 -9.37 0.25
C ILE A 38 -8.09 -9.06 -1.21
N GLY A 39 -6.81 -8.79 -1.46
CA GLY A 39 -6.32 -8.53 -2.81
C GLY A 39 -6.63 -9.70 -3.75
N ASN A 40 -6.33 -10.92 -3.33
CA ASN A 40 -6.63 -12.12 -4.12
C ASN A 40 -8.12 -12.26 -4.42
N ASP A 41 -8.98 -12.02 -3.43
CA ASP A 41 -10.43 -12.08 -3.60
C ASP A 41 -10.94 -11.04 -4.62
N LEU A 42 -10.22 -9.94 -4.78
CA LEU A 42 -10.52 -8.88 -5.74
C LEU A 42 -9.79 -9.05 -7.08
N GLY A 43 -9.12 -10.17 -7.29
CA GLY A 43 -8.39 -10.45 -8.52
C GLY A 43 -7.05 -9.74 -8.66
N SER A 44 -6.50 -9.24 -7.56
CA SER A 44 -5.22 -8.54 -7.52
C SER A 44 -4.18 -9.39 -6.78
N TYR A 45 -3.09 -9.73 -7.46
CA TYR A 45 -2.09 -10.66 -6.92
C TYR A 45 -0.88 -9.89 -6.41
N THR A 46 -0.46 -10.22 -5.20
CA THR A 46 0.68 -9.56 -4.55
C THR A 46 2.01 -10.05 -5.13
N VAL A 47 2.87 -9.12 -5.49
CA VAL A 47 4.28 -9.37 -5.84
C VAL A 47 5.15 -9.25 -4.59
N SER A 48 4.99 -8.16 -3.84
CA SER A 48 5.63 -7.97 -2.53
C SER A 48 4.81 -7.02 -1.68
N ILE A 49 4.94 -7.16 -0.36
CA ILE A 49 4.26 -6.30 0.60
C ILE A 49 5.17 -6.12 1.82
N TYR A 50 5.15 -4.94 2.39
CA TYR A 50 5.85 -4.68 3.63
C TYR A 50 5.07 -3.67 4.47
N LEU A 51 4.67 -4.09 5.66
CA LEU A 51 3.96 -3.24 6.60
C LEU A 51 4.93 -2.73 7.67
N ASN A 52 5.23 -1.43 7.60
CA ASN A 52 5.96 -0.71 8.65
C ASN A 52 5.02 -0.42 9.83
N PRO A 53 5.52 0.01 10.98
CA PRO A 53 4.63 0.32 12.12
C PRO A 53 3.54 1.32 11.79
N ASP A 54 3.77 2.27 10.89
CA ASP A 54 2.86 3.38 10.61
C ASP A 54 2.49 3.52 9.13
N HIS A 55 3.01 2.68 8.23
CA HIS A 55 2.68 2.77 6.79
C HIS A 55 2.95 1.47 6.03
N LEU A 56 2.33 1.36 4.88
CA LEU A 56 2.36 0.16 4.04
C LEU A 56 2.96 0.48 2.67
N HIS A 57 3.80 -0.43 2.19
CA HIS A 57 4.18 -0.53 0.79
C HIS A 57 3.66 -1.85 0.23
N TRP A 58 2.95 -1.80 -0.87
CA TRP A 58 2.33 -2.99 -1.47
C TRP A 58 2.46 -2.95 -2.98
N LEU A 59 3.17 -3.90 -3.54
CA LEU A 59 3.32 -4.08 -4.98
C LEU A 59 2.43 -5.22 -5.42
N CYS A 60 1.44 -4.94 -6.26
CA CYS A 60 0.47 -5.93 -6.70
C CYS A 60 -0.02 -5.64 -8.11
N THR A 61 -0.73 -6.61 -8.70
CA THR A 61 -1.45 -6.39 -9.96
C THR A 61 -2.80 -5.75 -9.67
N LEU A 62 -3.37 -5.09 -10.68
CA LEU A 62 -4.74 -4.59 -10.62
C LEU A 62 -5.59 -5.38 -11.61
N SER A 63 -6.72 -5.94 -11.14
CA SER A 63 -7.69 -6.57 -12.02
C SER A 63 -8.26 -5.53 -12.99
N ARG A 64 -8.47 -5.92 -14.25
CA ARG A 64 -9.05 -5.03 -15.26
C ARG A 64 -10.53 -4.68 -14.99
N THR A 65 -11.17 -5.36 -14.04
CA THR A 65 -12.60 -5.19 -13.75
C THR A 65 -12.90 -4.36 -12.51
N ILE A 66 -11.86 -3.81 -11.86
CA ILE A 66 -12.05 -2.97 -10.66
C ILE A 66 -11.26 -1.67 -10.82
N THR A 67 -11.82 -0.57 -10.34
CA THR A 67 -11.10 0.71 -10.32
C THR A 67 -10.10 0.75 -9.16
N ILE A 68 -9.11 1.62 -9.27
CA ILE A 68 -8.15 1.88 -8.17
C ILE A 68 -8.92 2.31 -6.92
N ALA A 69 -9.87 3.24 -7.06
CA ALA A 69 -10.62 3.76 -5.92
C ALA A 69 -11.43 2.67 -5.21
N ASP A 70 -12.11 1.82 -5.96
CA ASP A 70 -12.89 0.72 -5.36
C ASP A 70 -12.00 -0.32 -4.70
N PHE A 71 -10.87 -0.65 -5.33
CA PHE A 71 -9.90 -1.58 -4.75
C PHE A 71 -9.39 -1.06 -3.41
N LEU A 72 -8.89 0.18 -3.38
CA LEU A 72 -8.36 0.78 -2.16
C LEU A 72 -9.44 0.94 -1.08
N ASN A 73 -10.66 1.31 -1.47
CA ASN A 73 -11.77 1.41 -0.51
C ASN A 73 -12.07 0.07 0.18
N LYS A 74 -12.18 -1.00 -0.59
CA LYS A 74 -12.48 -2.34 -0.06
C LYS A 74 -11.33 -2.86 0.80
N VAL A 75 -10.12 -2.73 0.33
CA VAL A 75 -8.92 -3.17 1.06
C VAL A 75 -8.80 -2.42 2.39
N LYS A 76 -8.92 -1.11 2.36
CA LYS A 76 -8.74 -0.28 3.56
C LYS A 76 -9.87 -0.47 4.56
N SER A 77 -11.14 -0.50 4.13
CA SER A 77 -12.25 -0.66 5.05
C SER A 77 -12.26 -2.04 5.71
N ASN A 78 -12.02 -3.12 4.96
CA ASN A 78 -11.98 -4.46 5.54
C ASN A 78 -10.78 -4.65 6.47
N SER A 79 -9.60 -4.19 6.08
CA SER A 79 -8.41 -4.32 6.92
C SER A 79 -8.45 -3.40 8.12
N SER A 80 -9.14 -2.26 8.05
CA SER A 80 -9.37 -1.39 9.20
C SER A 80 -10.20 -2.11 10.27
N LYS A 81 -11.27 -2.79 9.88
CA LYS A 81 -12.09 -3.59 10.80
C LYS A 81 -11.27 -4.70 11.45
N PHE A 82 -10.48 -5.40 10.65
CA PHE A 82 -9.59 -6.45 11.16
C PHE A 82 -8.57 -5.87 12.14
N GLY A 83 -7.98 -4.74 11.83
CA GLY A 83 -7.01 -4.05 12.68
C GLY A 83 -7.61 -3.61 14.01
N LYS A 84 -8.86 -3.17 14.02
CA LYS A 84 -9.55 -2.79 15.26
C LYS A 84 -9.71 -3.97 16.22
N THR A 85 -9.87 -5.17 15.69
CA THR A 85 -9.97 -6.40 16.50
C THR A 85 -8.58 -6.92 16.88
N LEU A 86 -7.65 -6.95 15.92
CA LEU A 86 -6.33 -7.56 16.09
C LEU A 86 -5.37 -6.68 16.90
N ILE A 87 -5.38 -5.37 16.63
CA ILE A 87 -4.31 -4.45 17.08
C ILE A 87 -4.82 -3.53 18.19
N SER A 88 -5.81 -2.70 17.89
CA SER A 88 -6.34 -1.70 18.79
C SER A 88 -7.70 -1.20 18.30
N ALA A 89 -8.62 -0.92 19.22
CA ALA A 89 -9.92 -0.34 18.87
C ALA A 89 -9.79 1.01 18.15
N ASP A 90 -8.66 1.70 18.33
CA ASP A 90 -8.38 3.00 17.72
C ASP A 90 -7.71 2.89 16.35
N PHE A 91 -7.39 1.68 15.90
CA PHE A 91 -6.71 1.47 14.61
C PHE A 91 -7.52 2.05 13.46
N ALA A 92 -6.84 2.82 12.62
CA ALA A 92 -7.42 3.35 11.38
C ALA A 92 -6.30 3.66 10.38
N TRP A 93 -6.61 3.50 9.08
CA TRP A 93 -5.76 3.99 8.01
C TRP A 93 -6.07 5.46 7.72
N GLN A 94 -5.11 6.18 7.14
CA GLN A 94 -5.39 7.50 6.56
C GLN A 94 -6.53 7.41 5.54
N ASN A 95 -7.21 8.51 5.28
CA ASN A 95 -8.28 8.52 4.28
C ASN A 95 -7.71 8.42 2.84
N GLY A 96 -6.60 9.09 2.59
CA GLY A 96 -5.96 9.08 1.29
C GLY A 96 -5.05 7.89 1.05
N TYR A 97 -4.34 7.90 -0.07
CA TYR A 97 -3.35 6.89 -0.45
C TYR A 97 -2.51 7.42 -1.61
N GLY A 98 -1.36 6.78 -1.85
CA GLY A 98 -0.61 6.95 -3.08
C GLY A 98 -0.63 5.65 -3.89
N VAL A 99 -0.79 5.75 -5.20
CA VAL A 99 -0.73 4.61 -6.12
C VAL A 99 0.08 5.02 -7.32
N PHE A 100 1.11 4.23 -7.61
CA PHE A 100 2.07 4.52 -8.67
C PHE A 100 2.17 3.33 -9.61
N SER A 101 2.15 3.58 -10.92
CA SER A 101 2.31 2.53 -11.91
C SER A 101 3.75 2.01 -11.93
N VAL A 102 3.90 0.71 -12.17
CA VAL A 102 5.21 0.08 -12.28
C VAL A 102 5.27 -0.69 -13.59
N SER A 103 6.29 -0.41 -14.40
CA SER A 103 6.50 -1.15 -15.65
C SER A 103 7.05 -2.54 -15.37
N GLN A 104 6.83 -3.47 -16.30
CA GLN A 104 7.37 -4.82 -16.22
C GLN A 104 8.91 -4.80 -16.07
N SER A 105 9.59 -3.86 -16.73
CA SER A 105 11.04 -3.75 -16.69
C SER A 105 11.58 -3.28 -15.34
N LYS A 106 10.74 -2.65 -14.51
CA LYS A 106 11.12 -2.15 -13.18
C LYS A 106 10.58 -3.01 -12.04
N LEU A 107 9.88 -4.09 -12.36
CA LEU A 107 9.18 -4.91 -11.36
C LEU A 107 10.12 -5.44 -10.28
N GLU A 108 11.25 -6.05 -10.68
CA GLU A 108 12.21 -6.61 -9.71
C GLU A 108 12.86 -5.54 -8.83
N THR A 109 13.14 -4.37 -9.41
CA THR A 109 13.69 -3.23 -8.66
C THR A 109 12.72 -2.76 -7.58
N VAL A 110 11.44 -2.58 -7.94
CA VAL A 110 10.42 -2.12 -6.99
C VAL A 110 10.09 -3.21 -5.97
N LYS A 111 10.03 -4.47 -6.39
CA LYS A 111 9.84 -5.61 -5.48
C LYS A 111 10.88 -5.61 -4.37
N THR A 112 12.15 -5.47 -4.73
CA THR A 112 13.26 -5.42 -3.77
C THR A 112 13.16 -4.19 -2.88
N TYR A 113 12.82 -3.03 -3.47
CA TYR A 113 12.62 -1.80 -2.72
C TYR A 113 11.56 -1.97 -1.62
N VAL A 114 10.42 -2.58 -1.97
CA VAL A 114 9.34 -2.83 -1.00
C VAL A 114 9.80 -3.73 0.15
N LEU A 115 10.58 -4.76 -0.15
CA LEU A 115 11.04 -5.70 0.87
C LEU A 115 12.14 -5.12 1.78
N ASN A 116 12.87 -4.09 1.32
CA ASN A 116 14.00 -3.50 2.06
C ASN A 116 13.61 -2.23 2.85
N GLN A 117 12.35 -2.10 3.24
CA GLN A 117 11.83 -0.91 3.91
C GLN A 117 12.54 -0.58 5.23
N GLU A 118 12.88 -1.57 6.02
CA GLU A 118 13.58 -1.35 7.28
C GLU A 118 14.91 -0.61 7.06
N THR A 119 15.68 -1.04 6.05
CA THR A 119 16.95 -0.38 5.69
C THR A 119 16.72 1.03 5.17
N HIS A 120 15.70 1.24 4.35
CA HIS A 120 15.40 2.57 3.79
C HIS A 120 15.01 3.56 4.87
N HIS A 121 14.18 3.17 5.84
CA HIS A 121 13.70 4.07 6.89
C HIS A 121 14.73 4.38 7.99
N GLN A 122 15.87 3.74 7.95
CA GLN A 122 17.04 4.18 8.74
C GLN A 122 17.69 5.44 8.14
N LYS A 123 17.44 5.74 6.86
CA LYS A 123 18.10 6.83 6.11
C LYS A 123 17.16 7.96 5.71
N ILE A 124 15.87 7.66 5.51
CA ILE A 124 14.89 8.62 5.01
C ILE A 124 13.56 8.40 5.73
N SER A 125 12.88 9.50 6.10
CA SER A 125 11.56 9.43 6.72
C SER A 125 10.52 9.00 5.69
N PHE A 126 9.38 8.45 6.17
CA PHE A 126 8.25 8.12 5.32
C PHE A 126 7.75 9.35 4.56
N GLN A 127 7.65 10.49 5.21
CA GLN A 127 7.15 11.72 4.58
C GLN A 127 8.04 12.16 3.42
N ASP A 128 9.36 12.14 3.62
CA ASP A 128 10.30 12.50 2.56
C ASP A 128 10.30 11.47 1.43
N GLU A 129 10.18 10.19 1.76
CA GLU A 129 10.03 9.13 0.77
C GLU A 129 8.78 9.33 -0.09
N PHE A 130 7.64 9.60 0.54
CA PHE A 130 6.38 9.82 -0.16
C PHE A 130 6.43 11.06 -1.06
N ARG A 131 6.99 12.17 -0.56
CA ARG A 131 7.20 13.37 -1.37
C ARG A 131 8.06 13.08 -2.59
N ARG A 132 9.09 12.26 -2.43
CA ARG A 132 9.96 11.87 -3.54
C ARG A 132 9.19 11.12 -4.62
N PHE A 133 8.32 10.19 -4.25
CA PHE A 133 7.45 9.50 -5.21
C PHE A 133 6.52 10.47 -5.93
N LEU A 134 5.88 11.38 -5.20
CA LEU A 134 4.97 12.37 -5.79
C LEU A 134 5.71 13.26 -6.80
N ASN A 135 6.91 13.70 -6.45
CA ASN A 135 7.72 14.54 -7.34
C ASN A 135 8.22 13.77 -8.56
N GLU A 136 8.65 12.53 -8.37
CA GLU A 136 9.13 11.67 -9.46
C GLU A 136 8.03 11.39 -10.49
N TYR A 137 6.80 11.17 -10.02
CA TYR A 137 5.65 10.93 -10.88
C TYR A 137 4.95 12.22 -11.31
N GLN A 138 5.51 13.39 -10.96
CA GLN A 138 4.98 14.71 -11.33
C GLN A 138 3.52 14.90 -10.90
N ILE A 139 3.20 14.47 -9.68
CA ILE A 139 1.87 14.60 -9.09
C ILE A 139 1.85 15.87 -8.23
N GLU A 140 0.94 16.77 -8.54
CA GLU A 140 0.67 17.95 -7.70
C GLU A 140 -0.04 17.50 -6.43
N TYR A 141 0.35 18.05 -5.29
CA TYR A 141 -0.25 17.72 -4.01
C TYR A 141 -0.23 18.94 -3.08
N ASP A 142 -1.14 18.93 -2.10
CA ASP A 142 -1.21 19.93 -1.06
C ASP A 142 -0.64 19.38 0.23
N GLU A 143 0.43 20.02 0.74
CA GLU A 143 1.09 19.60 1.98
C GLU A 143 0.15 19.57 3.17
N GLU A 144 -0.89 20.39 3.18
CA GLU A 144 -1.87 20.40 4.26
C GLU A 144 -2.73 19.15 4.28
N PHE A 145 -3.07 18.58 3.10
CA PHE A 145 -4.02 17.48 2.98
C PHE A 145 -3.43 16.13 2.58
N VAL A 146 -2.19 16.11 2.09
CA VAL A 146 -1.58 14.88 1.56
C VAL A 146 -1.42 13.78 2.61
N TRP A 147 -1.40 14.15 3.87
CA TRP A 147 -1.22 13.21 4.99
C TRP A 147 -2.54 12.71 5.59
N ASP A 148 -3.67 13.24 5.19
CA ASP A 148 -5.00 12.87 5.68
C ASP A 148 -5.46 11.50 5.20
#